data_f7793f26cddf0fbeb73cd94cd9712ca3
#
_entry.id   f7793f26cddf0fbeb73cd94cd9712ca3
#
_cell.length_a   1.000
_cell.length_b   1.000
_cell.length_c   1.000
_cell.angle_alpha   90.00
_cell.angle_beta   90.00
_cell.angle_gamma   90.00
#
_symmetry.space_group_name_H-M   'P 1'
#
loop_
_entity.id
_entity.type
_entity.pdbx_description
1 polymer ?
#
loop_
_entity_poly.entity_id
_entity_poly.type
_entity_poly.pdbx_seq_one_letter_code
_entity_poly.pdbx_strand_id
1 'polypeptide(L)'
;LQPKSTMVSFFHTTRDLDTVKALKEQSVTGFSMHLIPRTTLAQKMDALSSQANIAGYKAVLMAASRIGIYMPLLMTAAGTIRPAKVLVIGAGVAGLQAIATAKRLGSQVEAFDVRPVVKEQVESLGAKFIEVESSDEEGVGEGGYAKETSDDYKKRQQELIHDHISKSDVVITTAL
;
A
#
# COMPACT_ATOMS: atom_id res chain seq x y z
N LEU A 1 12.82 -28.64 14.62
CA LEU A 1 11.53 -28.87 15.30
C LEU A 1 11.47 -30.34 15.74
N GLN A 2 10.82 -30.61 16.86
CA GLN A 2 10.59 -32.00 17.27
C GLN A 2 9.53 -32.64 16.39
N PRO A 3 9.67 -33.93 16.02
CA PRO A 3 8.66 -34.65 15.27
C PRO A 3 7.28 -34.58 15.96
N LYS A 4 6.23 -34.46 15.18
CA LYS A 4 4.83 -34.37 15.64
C LYS A 4 4.51 -33.14 16.51
N SER A 5 5.37 -32.11 16.50
CA SER A 5 5.07 -30.83 17.16
C SER A 5 4.09 -29.98 16.36
N THR A 6 3.58 -28.92 16.97
CA THR A 6 2.77 -27.89 16.29
C THR A 6 3.57 -26.60 16.17
N MET A 7 3.54 -26.00 14.99
CA MET A 7 4.18 -24.71 14.71
C MET A 7 3.14 -23.69 14.24
N VAL A 8 3.17 -22.51 14.80
CA VAL A 8 2.43 -21.32 14.31
C VAL A 8 3.46 -20.29 13.90
N SER A 9 3.50 -19.88 12.62
CA SER A 9 4.53 -18.98 12.13
C SER A 9 4.14 -18.31 10.80
N PHE A 10 4.96 -17.38 10.37
CA PHE A 10 4.91 -16.83 9.01
C PHE A 10 5.78 -17.69 8.10
N PHE A 11 5.17 -18.45 7.22
CA PHE A 11 5.84 -19.13 6.12
C PHE A 11 4.90 -19.21 4.92
N HIS A 12 5.44 -19.10 3.71
CA HIS A 12 4.62 -19.02 2.51
C HIS A 12 4.38 -20.40 1.93
N THR A 13 3.20 -20.99 2.16
CA THR A 13 2.87 -22.37 1.79
C THR A 13 2.98 -22.68 0.30
N THR A 14 2.90 -21.67 -0.57
CA THR A 14 2.98 -21.81 -2.03
C THR A 14 4.32 -21.40 -2.63
N ARG A 15 5.15 -20.66 -1.90
CA ARG A 15 6.45 -20.17 -2.38
C ARG A 15 7.62 -20.84 -1.67
N ASP A 16 7.47 -21.15 -0.38
CA ASP A 16 8.50 -21.77 0.45
C ASP A 16 8.23 -23.27 0.57
N LEU A 17 8.33 -23.96 -0.57
CA LEU A 17 8.04 -25.39 -0.67
C LEU A 17 9.03 -26.26 0.12
N ASP A 18 10.26 -25.80 0.33
CA ASP A 18 11.26 -26.57 1.08
C ASP A 18 10.93 -26.59 2.57
N THR A 19 10.48 -25.48 3.14
CA THR A 19 9.94 -25.43 4.50
C THR A 19 8.73 -26.36 4.63
N VAL A 20 7.79 -26.35 3.66
CA VAL A 20 6.61 -27.21 3.69
C VAL A 20 7.01 -28.69 3.65
N LYS A 21 7.96 -29.07 2.82
CA LYS A 21 8.47 -30.46 2.75
C LYS A 21 9.12 -30.89 4.08
N ALA A 22 9.99 -30.04 4.62
CA ALA A 22 10.67 -30.33 5.90
C ALA A 22 9.66 -30.50 7.05
N LEU A 23 8.61 -29.69 7.12
CA LEU A 23 7.53 -29.84 8.09
C LEU A 23 6.77 -31.15 7.91
N LYS A 24 6.48 -31.53 6.66
CA LYS A 24 5.81 -32.80 6.33
C LYS A 24 6.67 -34.01 6.74
N GLU A 25 7.97 -34.01 6.42
CA GLU A 25 8.90 -35.10 6.74
C GLU A 25 9.00 -35.33 8.25
N GLN A 26 8.97 -34.26 9.03
CA GLN A 26 8.96 -34.31 10.49
C GLN A 26 7.58 -34.52 11.10
N SER A 27 6.54 -34.68 10.28
CA SER A 27 5.13 -34.79 10.72
C SER A 27 4.69 -33.63 11.63
N VAL A 28 5.18 -32.42 11.37
CA VAL A 28 4.84 -31.21 12.11
C VAL A 28 3.52 -30.64 11.60
N THR A 29 2.61 -30.31 12.49
CA THR A 29 1.39 -29.57 12.15
C THR A 29 1.73 -28.07 12.04
N GLY A 30 1.68 -27.52 10.82
CA GLY A 30 2.02 -26.11 10.56
C GLY A 30 0.77 -25.24 10.37
N PHE A 31 0.61 -24.19 11.18
CA PHE A 31 -0.35 -23.12 10.95
C PHE A 31 0.37 -21.90 10.42
N SER A 32 0.13 -21.58 9.15
CA SER A 32 0.74 -20.39 8.57
C SER A 32 -0.16 -19.16 8.69
N MET A 33 0.37 -18.10 9.28
CA MET A 33 -0.36 -16.86 9.52
C MET A 33 -0.79 -16.16 8.23
N HIS A 34 -0.14 -16.40 7.09
CA HIS A 34 -0.55 -15.81 5.82
C HIS A 34 -1.81 -16.44 5.22
N LEU A 35 -2.24 -17.61 5.72
CA LEU A 35 -3.47 -18.30 5.30
C LEU A 35 -4.70 -17.88 6.11
N ILE A 36 -4.55 -17.00 7.08
CA ILE A 36 -5.70 -16.47 7.82
C ILE A 36 -6.60 -15.71 6.84
N PRO A 37 -7.90 -16.07 6.75
CA PRO A 37 -8.83 -15.46 5.82
C PRO A 37 -9.06 -13.97 6.20
N ARG A 38 -9.20 -13.12 5.19
CA ARG A 38 -9.48 -11.69 5.38
C ARG A 38 -10.98 -11.46 5.55
N THR A 39 -11.51 -11.91 6.67
CA THR A 39 -12.91 -11.75 7.06
C THR A 39 -13.02 -10.97 8.36
N THR A 40 -14.18 -10.37 8.62
CA THR A 40 -14.43 -9.63 9.86
C THR A 40 -14.16 -10.46 11.11
N LEU A 41 -14.52 -11.74 11.10
CA LEU A 41 -14.28 -12.65 12.23
C LEU A 41 -12.79 -12.90 12.47
N ALA A 42 -11.99 -13.00 11.40
CA ALA A 42 -10.57 -13.30 11.48
C ALA A 42 -9.70 -12.03 11.64
N GLN A 43 -10.29 -10.83 11.59
CA GLN A 43 -9.55 -9.56 11.63
C GLN A 43 -8.63 -9.45 12.87
N LYS A 44 -9.05 -10.01 14.01
CA LYS A 44 -8.23 -10.02 15.24
C LYS A 44 -6.97 -10.88 15.12
N MET A 45 -6.92 -11.79 14.16
CA MET A 45 -5.81 -12.70 13.89
C MET A 45 -5.01 -12.27 12.64
N ASP A 46 -5.42 -11.22 11.93
CA ASP A 46 -4.77 -10.75 10.69
C ASP A 46 -3.47 -10.03 11.01
N ALA A 47 -2.45 -10.83 11.29
CA ALA A 47 -1.11 -10.33 11.59
C ALA A 47 -0.44 -9.71 10.37
N LEU A 48 -0.77 -10.11 9.14
CA LEU A 48 -0.24 -9.50 7.91
C LEU A 48 -0.71 -8.05 7.77
N SER A 49 -2.00 -7.79 7.98
CA SER A 49 -2.53 -6.42 7.96
C SER A 49 -1.94 -5.57 9.08
N SER A 50 -1.73 -6.13 10.26
CA SER A 50 -1.06 -5.44 11.38
C SER A 50 0.36 -5.03 11.01
N GLN A 51 1.15 -5.93 10.41
CA GLN A 51 2.52 -5.62 9.95
C GLN A 51 2.53 -4.63 8.79
N ALA A 52 1.61 -4.77 7.83
CA ALA A 52 1.47 -3.83 6.71
C ALA A 52 1.14 -2.40 7.21
N ASN A 53 0.29 -2.27 8.22
CA ASN A 53 -0.03 -1.00 8.85
C ASN A 53 1.24 -0.34 9.45
N ILE A 54 2.03 -1.10 10.21
CA ILE A 54 3.30 -0.63 10.79
C ILE A 54 4.27 -0.20 9.69
N ALA A 55 4.35 -0.99 8.59
CA ALA A 55 5.22 -0.66 7.46
C ALA A 55 4.85 0.68 6.83
N GLY A 56 3.56 0.93 6.57
CA GLY A 56 3.09 2.21 6.03
C GLY A 56 3.38 3.40 6.95
N TYR A 57 3.14 3.25 8.25
CA TYR A 57 3.48 4.24 9.26
C TYR A 57 4.99 4.55 9.27
N LYS A 58 5.81 3.51 9.35
CA LYS A 58 7.26 3.65 9.42
C LYS A 58 7.85 4.27 8.16
N ALA A 59 7.34 3.94 6.98
CA ALA A 59 7.80 4.50 5.71
C ALA A 59 7.70 6.04 5.71
N VAL A 60 6.58 6.59 6.18
CA VAL A 60 6.40 8.04 6.28
C VAL A 60 7.37 8.68 7.26
N LEU A 61 7.57 8.08 8.44
CA LEU A 61 8.52 8.61 9.43
C LEU A 61 9.96 8.57 8.92
N MET A 62 10.33 7.52 8.20
CA MET A 62 11.65 7.43 7.58
C MET A 62 11.85 8.50 6.49
N ALA A 63 10.83 8.75 5.68
CA ALA A 63 10.86 9.84 4.69
C ALA A 63 10.98 11.20 5.40
N ALA A 64 10.11 11.48 6.37
CA ALA A 64 10.10 12.74 7.10
C ALA A 64 11.43 13.06 7.79
N SER A 65 12.16 12.02 8.25
CA SER A 65 13.47 12.20 8.88
C SER A 65 14.62 12.45 7.90
N ARG A 66 14.40 12.25 6.59
CA ARG A 66 15.44 12.32 5.56
C ARG A 66 15.27 13.49 4.57
N ILE A 67 14.04 13.95 4.38
CA ILE A 67 13.80 15.08 3.45
C ILE A 67 14.31 16.38 4.05
N GLY A 68 14.81 17.27 3.18
CA GLY A 68 15.33 18.58 3.58
C GLY A 68 14.27 19.67 3.66
N ILE A 69 12.97 19.32 3.72
CA ILE A 69 11.85 20.25 3.80
C ILE A 69 10.87 19.84 4.89
N TYR A 70 10.00 20.76 5.31
CA TYR A 70 8.97 20.48 6.28
C TYR A 70 7.83 19.64 5.68
N MET A 71 7.28 18.70 6.46
CA MET A 71 6.06 18.00 6.08
C MET A 71 4.86 18.95 5.99
N PRO A 72 4.59 19.80 7.04
CA PRO A 72 3.46 20.75 7.00
C PRO A 72 3.81 22.05 6.29
N LEU A 73 2.77 22.80 5.96
CA LEU A 73 2.90 24.23 5.64
C LEU A 73 3.29 24.99 6.91
N LEU A 74 4.28 25.85 6.80
CA LEU A 74 4.69 26.73 7.88
C LEU A 74 4.79 28.17 7.40
N MET A 75 4.41 29.10 8.27
CA MET A 75 4.64 30.52 8.10
C MET A 75 5.68 30.97 9.11
N THR A 76 6.77 31.56 8.63
CA THR A 76 7.89 32.04 9.45
C THR A 76 8.18 33.51 9.13
N ALA A 77 9.03 34.15 9.93
CA ALA A 77 9.53 35.48 9.64
C ALA A 77 10.28 35.56 8.29
N ALA A 78 10.84 34.44 7.80
CA ALA A 78 11.51 34.33 6.52
C ALA A 78 10.54 34.05 5.35
N GLY A 79 9.24 33.93 5.60
CA GLY A 79 8.23 33.70 4.58
C GLY A 79 7.46 32.40 4.79
N THR A 80 6.70 32.03 3.76
CA THR A 80 5.88 30.79 3.75
C THR A 80 6.69 29.63 3.19
N ILE A 81 6.75 28.54 3.97
CA ILE A 81 7.36 27.28 3.54
C ILE A 81 6.23 26.36 3.09
N ARG A 82 6.27 25.91 1.84
CA ARG A 82 5.25 24.98 1.30
C ARG A 82 5.32 23.63 2.01
N PRO A 83 4.20 22.93 2.10
CA PRO A 83 4.22 21.55 2.62
C PRO A 83 4.89 20.60 1.63
N ALA A 84 5.46 19.51 2.17
CA ALA A 84 5.96 18.41 1.35
C ALA A 84 4.81 17.77 0.55
N LYS A 85 5.12 17.40 -0.69
CA LYS A 85 4.23 16.60 -1.56
C LYS A 85 4.61 15.14 -1.45
N VAL A 86 3.68 14.32 -1.04
CA VAL A 86 3.85 12.87 -0.86
C VAL A 86 2.97 12.13 -1.85
N LEU A 87 3.57 11.31 -2.70
CA LEU A 87 2.85 10.38 -3.57
C LEU A 87 2.90 8.98 -2.97
N VAL A 88 1.73 8.35 -2.84
CA VAL A 88 1.60 6.96 -2.40
C VAL A 88 1.10 6.10 -3.56
N ILE A 89 1.89 5.10 -3.96
CA ILE A 89 1.53 4.15 -5.01
C ILE A 89 1.12 2.83 -4.36
N GLY A 90 -0.16 2.50 -4.48
CA GLY A 90 -0.82 1.40 -3.79
C GLY A 90 -1.59 1.87 -2.56
N ALA A 91 -2.91 1.70 -2.57
CA ALA A 91 -3.83 2.07 -1.49
C ALA A 91 -4.40 0.83 -0.77
N GLY A 92 -3.52 -0.16 -0.49
CA GLY A 92 -3.80 -1.25 0.44
C GLY A 92 -3.61 -0.81 1.88
N VAL A 93 -3.56 -1.76 2.82
CA VAL A 93 -3.42 -1.45 4.28
C VAL A 93 -2.20 -0.57 4.56
N ALA A 94 -1.04 -0.89 3.99
CA ALA A 94 0.16 -0.10 4.15
C ALA A 94 0.04 1.30 3.52
N GLY A 95 -0.52 1.37 2.30
CA GLY A 95 -0.70 2.65 1.59
C GLY A 95 -1.68 3.58 2.30
N LEU A 96 -2.84 3.08 2.71
CA LEU A 96 -3.82 3.88 3.45
C LEU A 96 -3.25 4.39 4.78
N GLN A 97 -2.45 3.57 5.47
CA GLN A 97 -1.76 4.02 6.68
C GLN A 97 -0.69 5.07 6.39
N ALA A 98 0.07 4.92 5.30
CA ALA A 98 1.03 5.94 4.86
C ALA A 98 0.33 7.27 4.53
N ILE A 99 -0.79 7.21 3.77
CA ILE A 99 -1.62 8.38 3.45
C ILE A 99 -2.07 9.07 4.74
N ALA A 100 -2.69 8.32 5.67
CA ALA A 100 -3.19 8.86 6.93
C ALA A 100 -2.08 9.50 7.77
N THR A 101 -0.90 8.88 7.81
CA THR A 101 0.25 9.37 8.58
C THR A 101 0.82 10.65 7.94
N ALA A 102 1.04 10.67 6.64
CA ALA A 102 1.55 11.83 5.91
C ALA A 102 0.58 13.04 6.02
N LYS A 103 -0.73 12.79 5.93
CA LYS A 103 -1.76 13.82 6.15
C LYS A 103 -1.72 14.38 7.56
N ARG A 104 -1.57 13.54 8.59
CA ARG A 104 -1.44 14.00 9.98
C ARG A 104 -0.18 14.82 10.22
N LEU A 105 0.89 14.56 9.48
CA LEU A 105 2.10 15.40 9.48
C LEU A 105 1.95 16.69 8.69
N GLY A 106 0.80 16.91 8.03
CA GLY A 106 0.48 18.16 7.35
C GLY A 106 0.89 18.23 5.88
N SER A 107 1.29 17.12 5.28
CA SER A 107 1.70 17.04 3.88
C SER A 107 0.53 17.17 2.90
N GLN A 108 0.82 17.58 1.68
CA GLN A 108 -0.05 17.37 0.53
C GLN A 108 0.15 15.95 0.04
N VAL A 109 -0.93 15.14 0.05
CA VAL A 109 -0.85 13.72 -0.29
C VAL A 109 -1.69 13.43 -1.52
N GLU A 110 -1.06 12.79 -2.49
CA GLU A 110 -1.68 12.18 -3.65
C GLU A 110 -1.50 10.66 -3.56
N ALA A 111 -2.45 9.90 -4.09
CA ALA A 111 -2.37 8.45 -4.10
C ALA A 111 -2.87 7.87 -5.42
N PHE A 112 -2.22 6.81 -5.85
CA PHE A 112 -2.60 6.01 -7.02
C PHE A 112 -2.82 4.55 -6.61
N ASP A 113 -3.87 3.95 -7.15
CA ASP A 113 -4.09 2.49 -7.09
C ASP A 113 -4.80 2.05 -8.38
N VAL A 114 -4.53 0.84 -8.83
CA VAL A 114 -5.19 0.27 -10.01
C VAL A 114 -6.66 -0.09 -9.76
N ARG A 115 -7.07 -0.16 -8.52
CA ARG A 115 -8.43 -0.52 -8.09
C ARG A 115 -9.26 0.74 -7.83
N PRO A 116 -10.27 1.07 -8.65
CA PRO A 116 -11.11 2.26 -8.44
C PRO A 116 -11.86 2.27 -7.11
N VAL A 117 -12.18 1.08 -6.60
CA VAL A 117 -12.93 0.91 -5.33
C VAL A 117 -12.24 1.53 -4.11
N VAL A 118 -10.93 1.77 -4.14
CA VAL A 118 -10.18 2.37 -3.03
C VAL A 118 -10.19 3.91 -3.06
N LYS A 119 -10.70 4.53 -4.12
CA LYS A 119 -10.75 5.98 -4.29
C LYS A 119 -11.43 6.68 -3.11
N GLU A 120 -12.62 6.23 -2.74
CA GLU A 120 -13.37 6.79 -1.61
C GLU A 120 -12.58 6.69 -0.29
N GLN A 121 -11.86 5.58 -0.08
CA GLN A 121 -11.03 5.40 1.11
C GLN A 121 -9.87 6.41 1.15
N VAL A 122 -9.22 6.65 0.01
CA VAL A 122 -8.13 7.64 -0.12
C VAL A 122 -8.66 9.05 0.15
N GLU A 123 -9.78 9.41 -0.49
CA GLU A 123 -10.38 10.74 -0.36
C GLU A 123 -10.92 10.99 1.05
N SER A 124 -11.46 9.98 1.72
CA SER A 124 -11.90 10.06 3.12
C SER A 124 -10.76 10.39 4.09
N LEU A 125 -9.51 10.05 3.75
CA LEU A 125 -8.32 10.43 4.49
C LEU A 125 -7.82 11.85 4.16
N GLY A 126 -8.49 12.56 3.25
CA GLY A 126 -8.13 13.91 2.81
C GLY A 126 -6.98 13.95 1.80
N ALA A 127 -6.67 12.85 1.15
CA ALA A 127 -5.72 12.78 0.05
C ALA A 127 -6.43 12.88 -1.30
N LYS A 128 -5.70 13.29 -2.34
CA LYS A 128 -6.21 13.31 -3.70
C LYS A 128 -5.92 11.97 -4.37
N PHE A 129 -6.96 11.33 -4.90
CA PHE A 129 -6.78 10.15 -5.74
C PHE A 129 -6.43 10.59 -7.17
N ILE A 130 -5.38 10.01 -7.74
CA ILE A 130 -4.99 10.24 -9.13
C ILE A 130 -5.38 9.01 -9.96
N GLU A 131 -6.03 9.26 -11.07
CA GLU A 131 -6.51 8.24 -12.00
C GLU A 131 -6.34 8.69 -13.43
N VAL A 132 -6.20 7.75 -14.36
CA VAL A 132 -6.24 8.05 -15.79
C VAL A 132 -7.67 8.37 -16.15
N GLU A 133 -7.90 9.53 -16.77
CA GLU A 133 -9.23 9.84 -17.30
C GLU A 133 -9.63 8.76 -18.32
N SER A 134 -10.68 8.00 -17.99
CA SER A 134 -11.26 7.03 -18.90
C SER A 134 -11.99 7.79 -20.01
N SER A 135 -11.64 7.55 -21.26
CA SER A 135 -12.57 7.82 -22.36
C SER A 135 -13.77 6.88 -22.19
N ASP A 136 -14.99 7.38 -22.34
CA ASP A 136 -16.29 6.73 -22.06
C ASP A 136 -16.54 5.33 -22.66
N GLU A 137 -15.59 4.75 -23.38
CA GLU A 137 -15.71 3.47 -24.06
C GLU A 137 -15.04 2.27 -23.34
N GLU A 138 -14.25 2.50 -22.29
CA GLU A 138 -13.58 1.41 -21.55
C GLU A 138 -14.34 1.06 -20.26
N GLY A 139 -15.48 0.37 -20.44
CA GLY A 139 -16.38 -0.01 -19.37
C GLY A 139 -15.76 -0.95 -18.33
N VAL A 140 -16.18 -0.77 -17.10
CA VAL A 140 -15.95 -1.66 -15.96
C VAL A 140 -16.47 -3.06 -16.31
N GLY A 141 -15.60 -4.07 -16.33
CA GLY A 141 -16.03 -5.46 -16.48
C GLY A 141 -16.86 -5.91 -15.27
N GLU A 142 -17.83 -6.80 -15.47
CA GLU A 142 -18.61 -7.42 -14.41
C GLU A 142 -17.68 -8.03 -13.35
N GLY A 143 -17.82 -7.61 -12.10
CA GLY A 143 -17.04 -8.14 -10.96
C GLY A 143 -15.97 -7.21 -10.40
N GLY A 144 -15.81 -5.96 -10.88
CA GLY A 144 -14.86 -4.98 -10.29
C GLY A 144 -13.38 -5.27 -10.60
N TYR A 145 -13.08 -6.20 -11.49
CA TYR A 145 -11.75 -6.44 -12.03
C TYR A 145 -11.57 -5.61 -13.31
N ALA A 146 -10.43 -4.93 -13.43
CA ALA A 146 -10.06 -4.28 -14.66
C ALA A 146 -10.04 -5.31 -15.80
N LYS A 147 -10.79 -5.06 -16.91
CA LYS A 147 -10.54 -5.75 -18.17
C LYS A 147 -9.06 -5.61 -18.53
N GLU A 148 -8.48 -6.57 -19.24
CA GLU A 148 -7.13 -6.44 -19.81
C GLU A 148 -6.99 -5.05 -20.40
N THR A 149 -6.20 -4.25 -19.73
CA THR A 149 -6.02 -2.85 -20.07
C THR A 149 -5.28 -2.79 -21.41
N SER A 150 -5.81 -2.04 -22.36
CA SER A 150 -5.14 -1.80 -23.63
C SER A 150 -3.72 -1.28 -23.38
N ASP A 151 -2.79 -1.55 -24.28
CA ASP A 151 -1.40 -1.06 -24.13
C ASP A 151 -1.35 0.48 -24.07
N ASP A 152 -2.29 1.15 -24.70
CA ASP A 152 -2.49 2.60 -24.61
C ASP A 152 -2.88 3.07 -23.19
N TYR A 153 -3.74 2.34 -22.51
CA TYR A 153 -4.10 2.68 -21.12
C TYR A 153 -2.90 2.52 -20.18
N LYS A 154 -2.15 1.43 -20.33
CA LYS A 154 -0.91 1.20 -19.55
C LYS A 154 0.10 2.32 -19.77
N LYS A 155 0.24 2.78 -21.00
CA LYS A 155 1.14 3.88 -21.35
C LYS A 155 0.70 5.19 -20.71
N ARG A 156 -0.58 5.56 -20.84
CA ARG A 156 -1.15 6.75 -20.18
C ARG A 156 -0.99 6.68 -18.66
N GLN A 157 -1.18 5.50 -18.07
CA GLN A 157 -1.00 5.28 -16.65
C GLN A 157 0.47 5.49 -16.23
N GLN A 158 1.43 4.98 -16.99
CA GLN A 158 2.85 5.17 -16.73
C GLN A 158 3.24 6.65 -16.85
N GLU A 159 2.75 7.34 -17.87
CA GLU A 159 2.98 8.77 -18.07
C GLU A 159 2.41 9.60 -16.91
N LEU A 160 1.19 9.30 -16.46
CA LEU A 160 0.56 9.93 -15.31
C LEU A 160 1.40 9.75 -14.04
N ILE A 161 1.77 8.50 -13.73
CA ILE A 161 2.58 8.18 -12.55
C ILE A 161 3.93 8.89 -12.63
N HIS A 162 4.59 8.88 -13.79
CA HIS A 162 5.88 9.55 -13.99
C HIS A 162 5.78 11.06 -13.74
N ASP A 163 4.74 11.71 -14.27
CA ASP A 163 4.51 13.14 -14.05
C ASP A 163 4.32 13.47 -12.55
N HIS A 164 3.53 12.67 -11.84
CA HIS A 164 3.31 12.87 -10.40
C HIS A 164 4.55 12.56 -9.56
N ILE A 165 5.35 11.54 -9.91
CA ILE A 165 6.64 11.26 -9.26
C ILE A 165 7.57 12.46 -9.39
N SER A 166 7.69 13.04 -10.58
CA SER A 166 8.60 14.15 -10.84
C SER A 166 8.28 15.42 -10.04
N LYS A 167 7.03 15.56 -9.60
CA LYS A 167 6.52 16.71 -8.83
C LYS A 167 6.44 16.44 -7.33
N SER A 168 6.78 15.23 -6.88
CA SER A 168 6.71 14.81 -5.48
C SER A 168 8.06 14.96 -4.77
N ASP A 169 8.01 15.31 -3.50
CA ASP A 169 9.19 15.36 -2.63
C ASP A 169 9.47 13.98 -1.99
N VAL A 170 8.42 13.16 -1.86
CA VAL A 170 8.47 11.80 -1.31
C VAL A 170 7.57 10.88 -2.13
N VAL A 171 8.10 9.72 -2.47
CA VAL A 171 7.30 8.64 -3.09
C VAL A 171 7.37 7.42 -2.19
N ILE A 172 6.21 6.86 -1.87
CA ILE A 172 6.07 5.63 -1.07
C ILE A 172 5.34 4.59 -1.93
N THR A 173 6.00 3.47 -2.20
CA THR A 173 5.41 2.37 -2.97
C THR A 173 5.02 1.23 -2.04
N THR A 174 3.78 0.78 -2.14
CA THR A 174 3.23 -0.35 -1.37
C THR A 174 2.51 -1.37 -2.26
N ALA A 175 2.51 -1.14 -3.56
CA ALA A 175 2.00 -2.09 -4.55
C ALA A 175 2.98 -3.25 -4.72
N LEU A 176 2.44 -4.49 -4.80
CA LEU A 176 3.17 -5.75 -4.99
C LEU A 176 2.91 -6.29 -6.39
#